data_b7650b1e5008edde65f6c2f8ad820e66
#
_entry.id   b7650b1e5008edde65f6c2f8ad820e66
#
_cell.length_a   1.000
_cell.length_b   1.000
_cell.length_c   1.000
_cell.angle_alpha   90.00
_cell.angle_beta   90.00
_cell.angle_gamma   90.00
#
_symmetry.space_group_name_H-M   'P 1'
#
loop_
_entity.id
_entity.type
_entity.pdbx_description
1 polymer ?
#
loop_
_entity_poly.entity_id
_entity_poly.type
_entity_poly.pdbx_seq_one_letter_code
_entity_poly.pdbx_strand_id
1 'polypeptide(L)'
;MKLTQIEYFITVCECGSFSRVAEKCHISQPGISKAIRELEEECGVALFQRNRNNIQITRRGRILLEHARQFQNHYRNLCQVVRTLGTGKALIRIGIATMRGNTIFPQIHGAFLKSHPQITIETVEETTKVLYELLDRQEIDFALCVTNRLPEEPNHCLLLRKSYLKLFVRQDHPLARRETVDLTELRNIPLVLFSDHFDQTAYIRHMFAQSGVHPWILHQTTQVFTILEYIRSEGAAGFLTEEIAQQEPDLHAVSVRQFRPAYITLDWNKDLHFNPAMEEFVRFVKKGLPSA
;
A
#
# COMPACT_ATOMS: atom_id res chain seq x y z
N MET A 1 -18.83 -8.54 -27.71
CA MET A 1 -17.91 -8.52 -26.55
C MET A 1 -18.66 -8.96 -25.29
N LYS A 2 -18.13 -9.94 -24.55
CA LYS A 2 -18.73 -10.47 -23.31
C LYS A 2 -17.86 -10.09 -22.12
N LEU A 3 -18.45 -9.94 -20.94
CA LEU A 3 -17.69 -9.64 -19.71
C LEU A 3 -16.58 -10.68 -19.45
N THR A 4 -16.88 -11.97 -19.63
CA THR A 4 -15.91 -13.06 -19.46
C THR A 4 -14.72 -12.96 -20.43
N GLN A 5 -14.92 -12.46 -21.65
CA GLN A 5 -13.81 -12.23 -22.59
C GLN A 5 -12.90 -11.10 -22.12
N ILE A 6 -13.46 -10.04 -21.52
CA ILE A 6 -12.69 -8.95 -20.91
C ILE A 6 -11.89 -9.46 -19.71
N GLU A 7 -12.51 -10.24 -18.84
CA GLU A 7 -11.84 -10.84 -17.67
C GLU A 7 -10.68 -11.76 -18.10
N TYR A 8 -10.90 -12.63 -19.09
CA TYR A 8 -9.82 -13.48 -19.61
C TYR A 8 -8.70 -12.65 -20.25
N PHE A 9 -9.05 -11.60 -21.00
CA PHE A 9 -8.05 -10.71 -21.62
C PHE A 9 -7.16 -10.05 -20.55
N ILE A 10 -7.75 -9.47 -19.52
CA ILE A 10 -7.00 -8.86 -18.40
C ILE A 10 -6.13 -9.91 -17.73
N THR A 11 -6.67 -11.09 -17.40
CA THR A 11 -5.94 -12.17 -16.74
C THR A 11 -4.79 -12.71 -17.59
N VAL A 12 -4.94 -12.79 -18.93
CA VAL A 12 -3.84 -13.17 -19.86
C VAL A 12 -2.73 -12.11 -19.83
N CYS A 13 -3.09 -10.82 -19.78
CA CYS A 13 -2.09 -9.75 -19.66
C CYS A 13 -1.28 -9.84 -18.35
N GLU A 14 -1.90 -10.28 -17.26
CA GLU A 14 -1.26 -10.43 -15.95
C GLU A 14 -0.39 -11.69 -15.86
N CYS A 15 -0.90 -12.81 -16.34
CA CYS A 15 -0.22 -14.11 -16.23
C CYS A 15 0.81 -14.36 -17.32
N GLY A 16 0.72 -13.66 -18.46
CA GLY A 16 1.58 -13.89 -19.63
C GLY A 16 1.47 -15.28 -20.26
N SER A 17 0.42 -16.05 -19.92
CA SER A 17 0.28 -17.45 -20.35
C SER A 17 -1.19 -17.88 -20.39
N PHE A 18 -1.63 -18.39 -21.54
CA PHE A 18 -2.99 -18.95 -21.67
C PHE A 18 -3.22 -20.20 -20.79
N SER A 19 -2.20 -21.02 -20.59
CA SER A 19 -2.31 -22.22 -19.77
C SER A 19 -2.52 -21.87 -18.29
N ARG A 20 -1.73 -20.91 -17.76
CA ARG A 20 -1.92 -20.43 -16.38
C ARG A 20 -3.29 -19.79 -16.14
N VAL A 21 -3.80 -19.07 -17.14
CA VAL A 21 -5.14 -18.47 -17.05
C VAL A 21 -6.20 -19.56 -17.07
N ALA A 22 -6.03 -20.59 -17.90
CA ALA A 22 -6.95 -21.74 -17.96
C ALA A 22 -7.05 -22.46 -16.60
N GLU A 23 -5.89 -22.71 -15.95
CA GLU A 23 -5.84 -23.26 -14.59
C GLU A 23 -6.53 -22.34 -13.57
N LYS A 24 -6.19 -21.05 -13.58
CA LYS A 24 -6.76 -20.04 -12.65
C LYS A 24 -8.27 -19.88 -12.79
N CYS A 25 -8.77 -19.98 -14.03
CA CYS A 25 -10.21 -19.82 -14.34
C CYS A 25 -10.98 -21.15 -14.36
N HIS A 26 -10.33 -22.29 -14.10
CA HIS A 26 -10.92 -23.65 -14.14
C HIS A 26 -11.59 -23.98 -15.47
N ILE A 27 -10.97 -23.58 -16.57
CA ILE A 27 -11.44 -23.87 -17.94
C ILE A 27 -10.31 -24.43 -18.80
N SER A 28 -10.64 -24.94 -19.99
CA SER A 28 -9.63 -25.45 -20.91
C SER A 28 -8.84 -24.34 -21.60
N GLN A 29 -7.54 -24.55 -21.82
CA GLN A 29 -6.71 -23.59 -22.56
C GLN A 29 -7.25 -23.27 -23.98
N PRO A 30 -7.81 -24.23 -24.76
CA PRO A 30 -8.51 -23.89 -25.99
C PRO A 30 -9.69 -22.93 -25.80
N GLY A 31 -10.40 -23.01 -24.66
CA GLY A 31 -11.49 -22.11 -24.31
C GLY A 31 -11.02 -20.66 -24.14
N ILE A 32 -9.92 -20.45 -23.38
CA ILE A 32 -9.31 -19.11 -23.25
C ILE A 32 -8.83 -18.61 -24.61
N SER A 33 -8.10 -19.44 -25.38
CA SER A 33 -7.58 -19.06 -26.70
C SER A 33 -8.70 -18.69 -27.69
N LYS A 34 -9.83 -19.38 -27.64
CA LYS A 34 -11.03 -19.07 -28.43
C LYS A 34 -11.64 -17.75 -28.02
N ALA A 35 -11.85 -17.51 -26.72
CA ALA A 35 -12.44 -16.29 -26.19
C ALA A 35 -11.60 -15.04 -26.58
N ILE A 36 -10.26 -15.14 -26.50
CA ILE A 36 -9.36 -14.05 -26.90
C ILE A 36 -9.41 -13.83 -28.41
N ARG A 37 -9.44 -14.89 -29.22
CA ARG A 37 -9.56 -14.77 -30.68
C ARG A 37 -10.85 -14.07 -31.07
N GLU A 38 -11.99 -14.48 -30.50
CA GLU A 38 -13.29 -13.84 -30.75
C GLU A 38 -13.26 -12.34 -30.37
N LEU A 39 -12.54 -11.97 -29.28
CA LEU A 39 -12.35 -10.58 -28.90
C LEU A 39 -11.48 -9.82 -29.91
N GLU A 40 -10.39 -10.43 -30.40
CA GLU A 40 -9.52 -9.87 -31.44
C GLU A 40 -10.28 -9.67 -32.78
N GLU A 41 -11.11 -10.62 -33.14
CA GLU A 41 -11.97 -10.55 -34.34
C GLU A 41 -12.99 -9.40 -34.21
N GLU A 42 -13.62 -9.24 -33.07
CA GLU A 42 -14.56 -8.13 -32.82
C GLU A 42 -13.86 -6.77 -32.79
N CYS A 43 -12.64 -6.70 -32.25
CA CYS A 43 -11.82 -5.49 -32.27
C CYS A 43 -11.21 -5.19 -33.65
N GLY A 44 -11.18 -6.16 -34.56
CA GLY A 44 -10.53 -6.06 -35.86
C GLY A 44 -9.01 -5.92 -35.79
N VAL A 45 -8.40 -6.27 -34.65
CA VAL A 45 -6.96 -6.13 -34.41
C VAL A 45 -6.41 -7.21 -33.49
N ALA A 46 -5.15 -7.60 -33.69
CA ALA A 46 -4.47 -8.49 -32.76
C ALA A 46 -4.14 -7.75 -31.44
N LEU A 47 -4.53 -8.33 -30.33
CA LEU A 47 -4.27 -7.81 -28.98
C LEU A 47 -2.98 -8.43 -28.41
N PHE A 48 -2.62 -9.63 -28.86
CA PHE A 48 -1.39 -10.31 -28.48
C PHE A 48 -0.55 -10.70 -29.70
N GLN A 49 0.78 -10.63 -29.51
CA GLN A 49 1.75 -11.24 -30.42
C GLN A 49 2.18 -12.59 -29.86
N ARG A 50 2.09 -13.65 -30.68
CA ARG A 50 2.48 -15.02 -30.31
C ARG A 50 3.89 -15.28 -30.81
N ASN A 51 4.89 -15.24 -29.96
CA ASN A 51 6.22 -15.76 -30.21
C ASN A 51 6.32 -17.19 -29.65
N ARG A 52 7.16 -18.05 -30.25
CA ARG A 52 7.24 -19.51 -29.98
C ARG A 52 7.17 -19.94 -28.52
N ASN A 53 7.52 -19.07 -27.56
CA ASN A 53 7.48 -19.37 -26.11
C ASN A 53 6.95 -18.23 -25.23
N ASN A 54 6.44 -17.11 -25.80
CA ASN A 54 6.03 -15.97 -25.00
C ASN A 54 4.84 -15.24 -25.65
N ILE A 55 3.91 -14.81 -24.81
CA ILE A 55 2.77 -14.00 -25.22
C ILE A 55 3.08 -12.57 -24.83
N GLN A 56 3.09 -11.67 -25.79
CA GLN A 56 3.31 -10.27 -25.56
C GLN A 56 2.09 -9.45 -25.99
N ILE A 57 1.67 -8.52 -25.14
CA ILE A 57 0.59 -7.60 -25.46
C ILE A 57 1.03 -6.60 -26.53
N THR A 58 0.21 -6.39 -27.56
CA THR A 58 0.47 -5.40 -28.60
C THR A 58 0.24 -3.96 -28.09
N ARG A 59 0.68 -2.94 -28.85
CA ARG A 59 0.36 -1.54 -28.53
C ARG A 59 -1.17 -1.31 -28.45
N ARG A 60 -1.93 -1.91 -29.34
CA ARG A 60 -3.41 -1.82 -29.37
C ARG A 60 -4.04 -2.58 -28.19
N GLY A 61 -3.45 -3.74 -27.84
CA GLY A 61 -3.85 -4.48 -26.64
C GLY A 61 -3.66 -3.66 -25.36
N ARG A 62 -2.58 -2.87 -25.24
CA ARG A 62 -2.36 -2.00 -24.05
C ARG A 62 -3.45 -0.93 -23.92
N ILE A 63 -3.85 -0.31 -25.04
CA ILE A 63 -4.95 0.66 -25.02
C ILE A 63 -6.24 -0.02 -24.55
N LEU A 64 -6.57 -1.20 -25.10
CA LEU A 64 -7.74 -1.93 -24.66
C LEU A 64 -7.64 -2.34 -23.19
N LEU A 65 -6.46 -2.74 -22.70
CA LEU A 65 -6.24 -3.15 -21.30
C LEU A 65 -6.57 -2.03 -20.30
N GLU A 66 -6.18 -0.81 -20.62
CA GLU A 66 -6.51 0.37 -19.80
C GLU A 66 -8.03 0.55 -19.66
N HIS A 67 -8.75 0.56 -20.76
CA HIS A 67 -10.21 0.68 -20.74
C HIS A 67 -10.91 -0.55 -20.17
N ALA A 68 -10.39 -1.75 -20.44
CA ALA A 68 -10.94 -2.99 -19.90
C ALA A 68 -10.86 -3.03 -18.37
N ARG A 69 -9.77 -2.54 -17.78
CA ARG A 69 -9.62 -2.41 -16.33
C ARG A 69 -10.62 -1.42 -15.74
N GLN A 70 -10.77 -0.24 -16.34
CA GLN A 70 -11.77 0.74 -15.92
C GLN A 70 -13.18 0.14 -15.95
N PHE A 71 -13.54 -0.55 -17.04
CA PHE A 71 -14.82 -1.23 -17.15
C PHE A 71 -15.01 -2.32 -16.07
N GLN A 72 -14.01 -3.16 -15.85
CA GLN A 72 -14.06 -4.20 -14.82
C GLN A 72 -14.31 -3.59 -13.42
N ASN A 73 -13.71 -2.45 -13.14
CA ASN A 73 -13.87 -1.73 -11.89
C ASN A 73 -15.29 -1.16 -11.75
N HIS A 74 -15.83 -0.53 -12.78
CA HIS A 74 -17.22 -0.09 -12.78
C HIS A 74 -18.20 -1.27 -12.59
N TYR A 75 -17.92 -2.41 -13.21
CA TYR A 75 -18.72 -3.61 -13.01
C TYR A 75 -18.66 -4.13 -11.57
N ARG A 76 -17.47 -4.19 -10.96
CA ARG A 76 -17.30 -4.55 -9.54
C ARG A 76 -18.09 -3.61 -8.63
N ASN A 77 -18.02 -2.30 -8.87
CA ASN A 77 -18.77 -1.30 -8.12
C ASN A 77 -20.29 -1.51 -8.26
N LEU A 78 -20.78 -1.80 -9.47
CA LEU A 78 -22.18 -2.12 -9.70
C LEU A 78 -22.59 -3.38 -8.92
N CYS A 79 -21.81 -4.46 -8.97
CA CYS A 79 -22.05 -5.66 -8.20
C CYS A 79 -22.10 -5.39 -6.69
N GLN A 80 -21.26 -4.48 -6.21
CA GLN A 80 -21.25 -4.06 -4.81
C GLN A 80 -22.53 -3.31 -4.45
N VAL A 81 -22.98 -2.38 -5.29
CA VAL A 81 -24.27 -1.69 -5.11
C VAL A 81 -25.43 -2.70 -5.05
N VAL A 82 -25.45 -3.67 -5.98
CA VAL A 82 -26.50 -4.72 -5.98
C VAL A 82 -26.48 -5.53 -4.68
N ARG A 83 -25.30 -5.91 -4.17
CA ARG A 83 -25.17 -6.60 -2.87
C ARG A 83 -25.68 -5.73 -1.72
N THR A 84 -25.34 -4.45 -1.73
CA THR A 84 -25.81 -3.50 -0.71
C THR A 84 -27.34 -3.38 -0.70
N LEU A 85 -27.97 -3.34 -1.89
CA LEU A 85 -29.43 -3.34 -2.01
C LEU A 85 -30.08 -4.59 -1.40
N GLY A 86 -29.43 -5.76 -1.54
CA GLY A 86 -29.94 -7.02 -0.99
C GLY A 86 -29.67 -7.23 0.50
N THR A 87 -28.55 -6.74 1.02
CA THR A 87 -28.10 -7.01 2.40
C THR A 87 -28.21 -5.81 3.33
N GLY A 88 -28.41 -4.60 2.79
CA GLY A 88 -28.34 -3.34 3.53
C GLY A 88 -26.94 -2.99 4.07
N LYS A 89 -25.90 -3.79 3.71
CA LYS A 89 -24.52 -3.59 4.17
C LYS A 89 -23.65 -3.11 3.03
N ALA A 90 -23.05 -1.95 3.20
CA ALA A 90 -22.03 -1.43 2.29
C ALA A 90 -20.65 -1.96 2.66
N LEU A 91 -19.77 -2.11 1.65
CA LEU A 91 -18.40 -2.57 1.82
C LEU A 91 -17.43 -1.47 1.38
N ILE A 92 -16.39 -1.25 2.20
CA ILE A 92 -15.24 -0.40 1.88
C ILE A 92 -13.98 -1.27 1.98
N ARG A 93 -13.10 -1.21 0.98
CA ARG A 93 -11.82 -1.89 0.97
C ARG A 93 -10.70 -0.91 1.21
N ILE A 94 -9.90 -1.16 2.24
CA ILE A 94 -8.83 -0.25 2.65
C ILE A 94 -7.49 -1.00 2.64
N GLY A 95 -6.56 -0.52 1.85
CA GLY A 95 -5.17 -0.92 1.92
C GLY A 95 -4.47 -0.21 3.07
N ILE A 96 -3.63 -0.92 3.81
CA ILE A 96 -2.91 -0.38 4.97
C ILE A 96 -1.43 -0.63 4.77
N ALA A 97 -0.64 0.43 4.77
CA ALA A 97 0.82 0.28 4.71
C ALA A 97 1.32 -0.41 5.98
N THR A 98 2.06 -1.50 5.79
CA THR A 98 2.44 -2.52 6.79
C THR A 98 3.01 -1.95 8.11
N MET A 99 3.56 -0.74 8.09
CA MET A 99 4.17 -0.12 9.29
C MET A 99 3.21 0.73 10.12
N ARG A 100 2.01 1.05 9.62
CA ARG A 100 1.14 2.07 10.19
C ARG A 100 -0.26 1.59 10.57
N GLY A 101 -0.64 0.41 10.13
CA GLY A 101 -1.93 -0.18 10.50
C GLY A 101 -2.11 -0.31 12.01
N ASN A 102 -1.00 -0.50 12.72
CA ASN A 102 -1.03 -0.75 14.17
C ASN A 102 -1.27 0.49 15.04
N THR A 103 -1.17 1.72 14.50
CA THR A 103 -1.32 2.93 15.34
C THR A 103 -2.57 3.75 15.02
N ILE A 104 -2.82 4.05 13.75
CA ILE A 104 -3.90 4.96 13.34
C ILE A 104 -5.15 4.20 12.89
N PHE A 105 -4.97 3.13 12.10
CA PHE A 105 -6.11 2.42 11.53
C PHE A 105 -7.06 1.82 12.58
N PRO A 106 -6.60 1.15 13.66
CA PRO A 106 -7.51 0.64 14.67
C PRO A 106 -8.39 1.72 15.31
N GLN A 107 -7.86 2.94 15.50
CA GLN A 107 -8.62 4.07 16.05
C GLN A 107 -9.70 4.53 15.05
N ILE A 108 -9.34 4.69 13.77
CA ILE A 108 -10.31 5.04 12.72
C ILE A 108 -11.37 3.96 12.61
N HIS A 109 -10.96 2.70 12.46
CA HIS A 109 -11.81 1.54 12.24
C HIS A 109 -12.81 1.36 13.41
N GLY A 110 -12.30 1.30 14.65
CA GLY A 110 -13.16 1.09 15.82
C GLY A 110 -14.16 2.22 16.04
N ALA A 111 -13.75 3.47 15.86
CA ALA A 111 -14.63 4.61 16.02
C ALA A 111 -15.66 4.72 14.88
N PHE A 112 -15.25 4.43 13.64
CA PHE A 112 -16.14 4.47 12.48
C PHE A 112 -17.23 3.40 12.56
N LEU A 113 -16.87 2.14 12.82
CA LEU A 113 -17.83 1.03 12.87
C LEU A 113 -18.85 1.17 14.01
N LYS A 114 -18.47 1.81 15.13
CA LYS A 114 -19.43 2.11 16.21
C LYS A 114 -20.56 3.03 15.74
N SER A 115 -20.25 3.98 14.86
CA SER A 115 -21.24 4.94 14.34
C SER A 115 -21.92 4.49 13.04
N HIS A 116 -21.33 3.51 12.33
CA HIS A 116 -21.80 3.03 11.02
C HIS A 116 -21.83 1.49 10.96
N PRO A 117 -22.64 0.81 11.81
CA PRO A 117 -22.66 -0.65 11.91
C PRO A 117 -23.13 -1.36 10.62
N GLN A 118 -23.78 -0.63 9.72
CA GLN A 118 -24.21 -1.10 8.41
C GLN A 118 -23.08 -1.13 7.36
N ILE A 119 -21.89 -0.60 7.67
CA ILE A 119 -20.73 -0.60 6.78
C ILE A 119 -19.74 -1.66 7.25
N THR A 120 -19.24 -2.46 6.33
CA THR A 120 -18.15 -3.41 6.55
C THR A 120 -16.87 -2.85 5.95
N ILE A 121 -15.75 -2.99 6.64
CA ILE A 121 -14.44 -2.65 6.13
C ILE A 121 -13.64 -3.94 5.96
N GLU A 122 -13.19 -4.20 4.74
CA GLU A 122 -12.17 -5.21 4.44
C GLU A 122 -10.81 -4.54 4.31
N THR A 123 -9.76 -5.19 4.82
CA THR A 123 -8.41 -4.63 4.80
C THR A 123 -7.43 -5.56 4.11
N VAL A 124 -6.44 -4.96 3.46
CA VAL A 124 -5.25 -5.64 2.96
C VAL A 124 -4.02 -4.89 3.44
N GLU A 125 -3.03 -5.62 3.96
CA GLU A 125 -1.78 -5.03 4.43
C GLU A 125 -0.66 -5.32 3.42
N GLU A 126 -0.09 -4.24 2.87
CA GLU A 126 0.95 -4.32 1.85
C GLU A 126 1.92 -3.11 1.94
N THR A 127 2.97 -3.14 1.14
CA THR A 127 3.85 -1.97 0.99
C THR A 127 3.13 -0.84 0.26
N THR A 128 3.50 0.42 0.52
CA THR A 128 2.92 1.60 -0.13
C THR A 128 2.91 1.46 -1.66
N LYS A 129 3.97 0.91 -2.24
CA LYS A 129 4.06 0.68 -3.68
C LYS A 129 2.96 -0.27 -4.19
N VAL A 130 2.78 -1.40 -3.53
CA VAL A 130 1.73 -2.38 -3.88
C VAL A 130 0.35 -1.77 -3.69
N LEU A 131 0.14 -0.98 -2.62
CA LEU A 131 -1.13 -0.31 -2.37
C LEU A 131 -1.49 0.68 -3.49
N TYR A 132 -0.54 1.43 -4.03
CA TYR A 132 -0.80 2.29 -5.19
C TYR A 132 -1.15 1.49 -6.44
N GLU A 133 -0.50 0.34 -6.68
CA GLU A 133 -0.88 -0.56 -7.76
C GLU A 133 -2.31 -1.11 -7.58
N LEU A 134 -2.72 -1.42 -6.35
CA LEU A 134 -4.08 -1.85 -6.04
C LEU A 134 -5.10 -0.71 -6.19
N LEU A 135 -4.75 0.54 -5.81
CA LEU A 135 -5.56 1.73 -6.06
C LEU A 135 -5.74 1.98 -7.56
N ASP A 136 -4.67 1.90 -8.34
CA ASP A 136 -4.73 2.09 -9.80
C ASP A 136 -5.61 1.04 -10.49
N ARG A 137 -5.59 -0.18 -9.95
CA ARG A 137 -6.46 -1.27 -10.40
C ARG A 137 -7.86 -1.22 -9.77
N GLN A 138 -8.11 -0.24 -8.87
CA GLN A 138 -9.33 -0.11 -8.06
C GLN A 138 -9.72 -1.44 -7.35
N GLU A 139 -8.73 -2.24 -6.96
CA GLU A 139 -8.94 -3.44 -6.16
C GLU A 139 -9.19 -3.09 -4.69
N ILE A 140 -8.72 -1.92 -4.25
CA ILE A 140 -9.06 -1.26 -3.00
C ILE A 140 -9.63 0.13 -3.28
N ASP A 141 -10.44 0.63 -2.35
CA ASP A 141 -11.12 1.93 -2.46
C ASP A 141 -10.24 3.05 -1.90
N PHE A 142 -9.56 2.78 -0.80
CA PHE A 142 -8.67 3.70 -0.11
C PHE A 142 -7.37 3.00 0.27
N ALA A 143 -6.30 3.79 0.41
CA ALA A 143 -5.03 3.32 0.98
C ALA A 143 -4.58 4.26 2.09
N LEU A 144 -4.28 3.70 3.25
CA LEU A 144 -3.60 4.40 4.34
C LEU A 144 -2.09 4.29 4.11
N CYS A 145 -1.51 5.33 3.54
CA CYS A 145 -0.13 5.36 3.09
C CYS A 145 0.77 6.22 3.98
N VAL A 146 2.07 6.04 3.79
CA VAL A 146 3.10 6.91 4.33
C VAL A 146 3.95 7.40 3.17
N THR A 147 4.04 8.71 3.02
CA THR A 147 4.81 9.33 1.94
C THR A 147 5.75 10.39 2.49
N ASN A 148 6.89 10.57 1.83
CA ASN A 148 7.85 11.64 2.14
C ASN A 148 7.51 12.94 1.40
N ARG A 149 6.52 12.93 0.51
CA ARG A 149 6.00 14.09 -0.20
C ARG A 149 4.49 13.99 -0.23
N LEU A 150 3.81 15.10 0.05
CA LEU A 150 2.38 15.19 -0.24
C LEU A 150 2.20 15.12 -1.76
N PRO A 151 1.19 14.39 -2.26
CA PRO A 151 0.81 14.44 -3.66
C PRO A 151 0.62 15.89 -4.11
N GLU A 152 1.09 16.22 -5.30
CA GLU A 152 0.97 17.59 -5.85
C GLU A 152 -0.49 17.96 -6.17
N GLU A 153 -1.34 16.95 -6.37
CA GLU A 153 -2.77 17.13 -6.61
C GLU A 153 -3.58 16.74 -5.35
N PRO A 154 -4.16 17.73 -4.65
CA PRO A 154 -4.83 17.50 -3.35
C PRO A 154 -6.14 16.70 -3.44
N ASN A 155 -6.66 16.44 -4.66
CA ASN A 155 -7.97 15.82 -4.83
C ASN A 155 -8.01 14.30 -4.61
N HIS A 156 -6.85 13.66 -4.43
CA HIS A 156 -6.75 12.19 -4.29
C HIS A 156 -6.13 11.75 -2.99
N CYS A 157 -5.93 12.69 -2.08
CA CYS A 157 -5.22 12.47 -0.83
C CYS A 157 -5.81 13.32 0.28
N LEU A 158 -6.04 12.71 1.43
CA LEU A 158 -6.35 13.40 2.67
C LEU A 158 -5.17 13.24 3.62
N LEU A 159 -4.54 14.35 4.00
CA LEU A 159 -3.50 14.35 5.03
C LEU A 159 -4.16 14.07 6.39
N LEU A 160 -3.75 12.98 7.03
CA LEU A 160 -4.22 12.59 8.37
C LEU A 160 -3.29 13.11 9.45
N ARG A 161 -1.98 12.92 9.26
CA ARG A 161 -0.98 13.31 10.26
C ARG A 161 0.37 13.56 9.59
N LYS A 162 1.12 14.47 10.17
CA LYS A 162 2.55 14.62 9.95
C LYS A 162 3.28 13.81 11.02
N SER A 163 4.24 12.99 10.63
CA SER A 163 4.99 12.11 11.51
C SER A 163 6.49 12.23 11.23
N TYR A 164 7.31 11.83 12.20
CA TYR A 164 8.76 11.89 12.09
C TYR A 164 9.36 10.50 12.28
N LEU A 165 10.30 10.16 11.43
CA LEU A 165 11.15 9.01 11.63
C LEU A 165 12.19 9.36 12.69
N LYS A 166 12.28 8.55 13.76
CA LYS A 166 13.19 8.73 14.88
C LYS A 166 14.14 7.54 14.98
N LEU A 167 15.30 7.78 15.56
CA LEU A 167 16.21 6.70 15.97
C LEU A 167 15.78 6.21 17.35
N PHE A 168 15.43 4.95 17.45
CA PHE A 168 15.09 4.30 18.72
C PHE A 168 16.30 3.58 19.28
N VAL A 169 16.55 3.81 20.55
CA VAL A 169 17.64 3.23 21.34
C VAL A 169 17.13 2.89 22.74
N ARG A 170 17.86 2.05 23.46
CA ARG A 170 17.59 1.83 24.89
C ARG A 170 17.79 3.12 25.68
N GLN A 171 17.11 3.24 26.81
CA GLN A 171 17.24 4.43 27.69
C GLN A 171 18.66 4.63 28.26
N ASP A 172 19.42 3.56 28.45
CA ASP A 172 20.80 3.60 28.93
C ASP A 172 21.83 3.84 27.82
N HIS A 173 21.40 3.85 26.55
CA HIS A 173 22.28 4.09 25.42
C HIS A 173 22.84 5.53 25.43
N PRO A 174 24.12 5.77 25.09
CA PRO A 174 24.72 7.13 25.11
C PRO A 174 23.94 8.16 24.30
N LEU A 175 23.31 7.75 23.18
CA LEU A 175 22.52 8.63 22.35
C LEU A 175 21.15 8.99 22.95
N ALA A 176 20.66 8.27 23.96
CA ALA A 176 19.38 8.58 24.61
C ALA A 176 19.39 9.94 25.36
N ARG A 177 20.57 10.46 25.65
CA ARG A 177 20.74 11.79 26.29
C ARG A 177 20.72 12.94 25.28
N ARG A 178 20.61 12.64 23.98
CA ARG A 178 20.66 13.61 22.89
C ARG A 178 19.23 13.87 22.38
N GLU A 179 18.92 15.13 22.15
CA GLU A 179 17.66 15.50 21.49
C GLU A 179 17.71 15.20 19.98
N THR A 180 18.91 15.38 19.40
CA THR A 180 19.14 15.19 17.97
C THR A 180 20.51 14.58 17.73
N VAL A 181 20.58 13.65 16.78
CA VAL A 181 21.80 13.03 16.30
C VAL A 181 22.01 13.31 14.82
N ASP A 182 23.26 13.26 14.40
CA ASP A 182 23.66 13.28 12.99
C ASP A 182 23.92 11.86 12.50
N LEU A 183 23.62 11.55 11.23
CA LEU A 183 23.86 10.21 10.67
C LEU A 183 25.35 9.83 10.70
N THR A 184 26.25 10.80 10.71
CA THR A 184 27.71 10.57 10.84
C THR A 184 28.09 9.97 12.18
N GLU A 185 27.32 10.25 13.23
CA GLU A 185 27.52 9.70 14.58
C GLU A 185 27.11 8.22 14.66
N LEU A 186 26.35 7.72 13.68
CA LEU A 186 25.84 6.34 13.66
C LEU A 186 26.76 5.35 12.94
N ARG A 187 27.94 5.75 12.49
CA ARG A 187 28.87 4.91 11.72
C ARG A 187 29.16 3.55 12.37
N ASN A 188 29.35 3.54 13.68
CA ASN A 188 29.72 2.36 14.45
C ASN A 188 28.57 1.81 15.32
N ILE A 189 27.35 2.27 15.10
CA ILE A 189 26.18 1.81 15.83
C ILE A 189 25.54 0.68 15.03
N PRO A 190 25.33 -0.51 15.63
CA PRO A 190 24.61 -1.59 14.94
C PRO A 190 23.15 -1.20 14.71
N LEU A 191 22.73 -1.21 13.46
CA LEU A 191 21.38 -0.83 13.06
C LEU A 191 20.55 -2.02 12.66
N VAL A 192 19.31 -2.04 13.09
CA VAL A 192 18.29 -2.97 12.60
C VAL A 192 17.29 -2.18 11.77
N LEU A 193 17.13 -2.59 10.53
CA LEU A 193 16.29 -1.91 9.55
C LEU A 193 15.18 -2.83 9.05
N PHE A 194 14.18 -2.25 8.43
CA PHE A 194 13.28 -3.03 7.59
C PHE A 194 14.00 -3.58 6.36
N SER A 195 13.45 -4.63 5.76
CA SER A 195 13.94 -5.20 4.49
C SER A 195 13.92 -4.17 3.36
N ASP A 196 14.70 -4.41 2.31
CA ASP A 196 14.90 -3.45 1.21
C ASP A 196 13.66 -3.16 0.36
N HIS A 197 12.57 -3.94 0.52
CA HIS A 197 11.31 -3.67 -0.18
C HIS A 197 10.51 -2.52 0.46
N PHE A 198 10.93 -2.00 1.61
CA PHE A 198 10.26 -0.88 2.27
C PHE A 198 10.90 0.46 1.83
N ASP A 199 10.05 1.38 1.39
CA ASP A 199 10.47 2.73 0.97
C ASP A 199 11.24 3.46 2.09
N GLN A 200 10.92 3.16 3.35
CA GLN A 200 11.66 3.70 4.50
C GLN A 200 13.14 3.29 4.46
N THR A 201 13.44 2.03 4.17
CA THR A 201 14.83 1.55 4.12
C THR A 201 15.58 2.18 2.95
N ALA A 202 14.95 2.30 1.79
CA ALA A 202 15.52 3.01 0.65
C ALA A 202 15.81 4.49 1.01
N TYR A 203 14.88 5.15 1.69
CA TYR A 203 15.06 6.52 2.17
C TYR A 203 16.23 6.64 3.16
N ILE A 204 16.30 5.76 4.17
CA ILE A 204 17.39 5.74 5.16
C ILE A 204 18.75 5.56 4.48
N ARG A 205 18.87 4.55 3.59
CA ARG A 205 20.11 4.30 2.84
C ARG A 205 20.53 5.51 1.99
N HIS A 206 19.57 6.16 1.34
CA HIS A 206 19.81 7.36 0.57
C HIS A 206 20.38 8.50 1.45
N MET A 207 19.79 8.72 2.63
CA MET A 207 20.24 9.74 3.57
C MET A 207 21.63 9.44 4.12
N PHE A 208 21.96 8.18 4.43
CA PHE A 208 23.31 7.78 4.82
C PHE A 208 24.32 8.02 3.69
N ALA A 209 23.97 7.66 2.45
CA ALA A 209 24.84 7.91 1.28
C ALA A 209 25.11 9.40 1.06
N GLN A 210 24.09 10.25 1.20
CA GLN A 210 24.24 11.71 1.13
C GLN A 210 25.14 12.27 2.25
N SER A 211 25.15 11.61 3.42
CA SER A 211 26.00 12.00 4.56
C SER A 211 27.42 11.43 4.48
N GLY A 212 27.75 10.67 3.41
CA GLY A 212 29.08 10.05 3.24
C GLY A 212 29.38 8.94 4.26
N VAL A 213 28.35 8.29 4.80
CA VAL A 213 28.48 7.25 5.83
C VAL A 213 27.86 5.96 5.34
N HIS A 214 28.55 4.86 5.58
CA HIS A 214 28.00 3.51 5.38
C HIS A 214 27.42 3.02 6.72
N PRO A 215 26.12 2.72 6.79
CA PRO A 215 25.53 2.20 8.02
C PRO A 215 26.00 0.76 8.30
N TRP A 216 26.26 0.45 9.56
CA TRP A 216 26.47 -0.91 9.99
C TRP A 216 25.11 -1.59 10.23
N ILE A 217 24.62 -2.34 9.23
CA ILE A 217 23.36 -3.05 9.31
C ILE A 217 23.60 -4.42 9.96
N LEU A 218 23.15 -4.56 11.20
CA LEU A 218 23.22 -5.80 11.96
C LEU A 218 22.19 -6.83 11.44
N HIS A 219 20.96 -6.37 11.20
CA HIS A 219 19.87 -7.24 10.76
C HIS A 219 18.84 -6.49 9.93
N GLN A 220 18.11 -7.21 9.07
CA GLN A 220 16.96 -6.71 8.33
C GLN A 220 15.75 -7.61 8.56
N THR A 221 14.56 -7.00 8.76
CA THR A 221 13.32 -7.70 9.05
C THR A 221 12.13 -7.04 8.37
N THR A 222 10.99 -7.71 8.33
CA THR A 222 9.71 -7.15 7.91
C THR A 222 8.82 -6.75 9.11
N GLN A 223 9.27 -7.01 10.35
CA GLN A 223 8.46 -6.88 11.55
C GLN A 223 9.01 -5.82 12.50
N VAL A 224 8.14 -4.89 12.92
CA VAL A 224 8.45 -3.86 13.93
C VAL A 224 8.92 -4.51 15.24
N PHE A 225 8.21 -5.56 15.68
CA PHE A 225 8.53 -6.27 16.92
C PHE A 225 9.98 -6.78 16.94
N THR A 226 10.46 -7.34 15.84
CA THR A 226 11.84 -7.80 15.74
C THR A 226 12.84 -6.66 15.89
N ILE A 227 12.56 -5.47 15.30
CA ILE A 227 13.41 -4.29 15.48
C ILE A 227 13.47 -3.92 16.97
N LEU A 228 12.32 -3.83 17.63
CA LEU A 228 12.23 -3.47 19.05
C LEU A 228 13.00 -4.44 19.93
N GLU A 229 12.90 -5.75 19.68
CA GLU A 229 13.63 -6.77 20.43
C GLU A 229 15.16 -6.67 20.25
N TYR A 230 15.66 -6.43 19.05
CA TYR A 230 17.09 -6.19 18.84
C TYR A 230 17.59 -4.91 19.54
N ILE A 231 16.77 -3.87 19.61
CA ILE A 231 17.11 -2.66 20.37
C ILE A 231 17.24 -3.02 21.86
N ARG A 232 16.33 -3.84 22.40
CA ARG A 232 16.33 -4.23 23.81
C ARG A 232 17.46 -5.19 24.17
N SER A 233 17.61 -6.26 23.40
CA SER A 233 18.50 -7.36 23.73
C SER A 233 19.96 -7.09 23.35
N GLU A 234 20.18 -6.53 22.15
CA GLU A 234 21.53 -6.39 21.58
C GLU A 234 22.08 -4.97 21.70
N GLY A 235 21.29 -4.02 22.22
CA GLY A 235 21.69 -2.61 22.28
C GLY A 235 21.85 -1.98 20.89
N ALA A 236 21.23 -2.56 19.89
CA ALA A 236 21.18 -1.99 18.54
C ALA A 236 20.34 -0.71 18.52
N ALA A 237 20.39 0.00 17.41
CA ALA A 237 19.47 1.11 17.14
C ALA A 237 18.59 0.79 15.93
N GLY A 238 17.39 1.35 15.91
CA GLY A 238 16.44 1.15 14.79
C GLY A 238 15.70 2.43 14.47
N PHE A 239 15.26 2.56 13.21
CA PHE A 239 14.47 3.72 12.82
C PHE A 239 13.00 3.34 12.75
N LEU A 240 12.22 3.97 13.60
CA LEU A 240 10.77 3.81 13.66
C LEU A 240 10.12 5.20 13.72
N THR A 241 8.81 5.23 13.54
CA THR A 241 8.08 6.49 13.59
C THR A 241 7.78 6.89 15.02
N GLU A 242 7.67 8.18 15.27
CA GLU A 242 7.53 8.74 16.61
C GLU A 242 6.31 8.21 17.39
N GLU A 243 5.27 7.77 16.69
CA GLU A 243 4.07 7.20 17.33
C GLU A 243 4.38 5.93 18.11
N ILE A 244 5.41 5.20 17.70
CA ILE A 244 5.86 3.98 18.42
C ILE A 244 6.41 4.34 19.80
N ALA A 245 7.01 5.53 19.96
CA ALA A 245 7.58 5.93 21.25
C ALA A 245 6.54 6.00 22.39
N GLN A 246 5.29 6.28 22.07
CA GLN A 246 4.21 6.29 23.07
C GLN A 246 3.82 4.89 23.56
N GLN A 247 4.08 3.87 22.76
CA GLN A 247 3.77 2.48 23.06
C GLN A 247 4.95 1.74 23.71
N GLU A 248 6.15 2.28 23.56
CA GLU A 248 7.42 1.67 24.01
C GLU A 248 8.14 2.61 25.00
N PRO A 249 7.63 2.77 26.22
CA PRO A 249 8.15 3.73 27.21
C PRO A 249 9.55 3.37 27.73
N ASP A 250 9.99 2.14 27.53
CA ASP A 250 11.32 1.63 27.88
C ASP A 250 12.39 2.00 26.85
N LEU A 251 12.01 2.55 25.70
CA LEU A 251 12.90 3.00 24.65
C LEU A 251 12.91 4.52 24.55
N HIS A 252 13.99 5.04 24.00
CA HIS A 252 14.13 6.48 23.75
C HIS A 252 14.19 6.79 22.27
N ALA A 253 13.38 7.78 21.82
CA ALA A 253 13.28 8.19 20.43
C ALA A 253 14.03 9.50 20.19
N VAL A 254 15.16 9.41 19.49
CA VAL A 254 16.06 10.54 19.20
C VAL A 254 15.76 11.10 17.80
N SER A 255 15.71 12.39 17.64
CA SER A 255 15.56 13.02 16.31
C SER A 255 16.83 12.84 15.47
N VAL A 256 16.66 12.70 14.16
CA VAL A 256 17.79 12.65 13.21
C VAL A 256 17.78 13.91 12.36
N ARG A 257 18.88 14.65 12.35
CA ARG A 257 18.98 15.99 11.74
C ARG A 257 18.63 15.98 10.25
N GLN A 258 19.04 14.95 9.53
CA GLN A 258 18.88 14.85 8.09
C GLN A 258 17.46 14.40 7.68
N PHE A 259 16.68 13.86 8.60
CA PHE A 259 15.38 13.32 8.25
C PHE A 259 14.33 14.40 8.10
N ARG A 260 13.54 14.28 7.05
CA ARG A 260 12.37 15.11 6.81
C ARG A 260 11.12 14.44 7.37
N PRO A 261 10.06 15.20 7.66
CA PRO A 261 8.79 14.63 8.07
C PRO A 261 8.23 13.69 7.00
N ALA A 262 7.58 12.64 7.45
CA ALA A 262 6.72 11.81 6.66
C ALA A 262 5.25 12.24 6.87
N TYR A 263 4.41 11.96 5.89
CA TYR A 263 3.00 12.28 5.91
C TYR A 263 2.19 11.00 5.89
N ILE A 264 1.27 10.87 6.82
CA ILE A 264 0.30 9.78 6.82
C ILE A 264 -0.92 10.28 6.09
N THR A 265 -1.29 9.59 5.04
CA THR A 265 -2.35 10.00 4.12
C THR A 265 -3.36 8.89 3.93
N LEU A 266 -4.61 9.28 3.69
CA LEU A 266 -5.63 8.43 3.12
C LEU A 266 -5.74 8.79 1.64
N ASP A 267 -5.32 7.88 0.79
CA ASP A 267 -5.22 8.10 -0.65
C ASP A 267 -6.28 7.28 -1.39
N TRP A 268 -6.72 7.76 -2.56
CA TRP A 268 -7.65 7.05 -3.45
C TRP A 268 -7.36 7.37 -4.91
N ASN A 269 -7.85 6.53 -5.81
CA ASN A 269 -7.69 6.75 -7.24
C ASN A 269 -8.53 7.95 -7.68
N LYS A 270 -7.97 8.83 -8.51
CA LYS A 270 -8.64 10.04 -9.03
C LYS A 270 -9.96 9.77 -9.75
N ASP A 271 -10.05 8.62 -10.41
CA ASP A 271 -11.23 8.22 -11.17
C ASP A 271 -12.22 7.39 -10.31
N LEU A 272 -12.00 7.31 -9.00
CA LEU A 272 -12.87 6.60 -8.08
C LEU A 272 -14.18 7.36 -7.87
N HIS A 273 -15.28 6.73 -8.24
CA HIS A 273 -16.61 7.26 -7.94
C HIS A 273 -17.02 6.81 -6.53
N PHE A 274 -17.18 7.78 -5.65
CA PHE A 274 -17.59 7.51 -4.28
C PHE A 274 -19.05 7.06 -4.23
N ASN A 275 -19.28 5.93 -3.56
CA ASN A 275 -20.61 5.56 -3.11
C ASN A 275 -20.91 6.23 -1.75
N PRO A 276 -22.17 6.23 -1.27
CA PRO A 276 -22.53 6.88 -0.01
C PRO A 276 -21.69 6.42 1.20
N ALA A 277 -21.28 5.16 1.27
CA ALA A 277 -20.46 4.64 2.38
C ALA A 277 -19.03 5.22 2.34
N MET A 278 -18.44 5.35 1.15
CA MET A 278 -17.14 5.97 0.96
C MET A 278 -17.16 7.46 1.33
N GLU A 279 -18.24 8.17 0.96
CA GLU A 279 -18.43 9.58 1.34
C GLU A 279 -18.51 9.74 2.85
N GLU A 280 -19.29 8.88 3.51
CA GLU A 280 -19.40 8.86 4.98
C GLU A 280 -18.07 8.58 5.64
N PHE A 281 -17.30 7.61 5.12
CA PHE A 281 -15.96 7.28 5.63
C PHE A 281 -15.01 8.47 5.53
N VAL A 282 -14.90 9.10 4.35
CA VAL A 282 -14.03 10.27 4.17
C VAL A 282 -14.50 11.45 5.01
N ARG A 283 -15.81 11.65 5.15
CA ARG A 283 -16.38 12.70 6.01
C ARG A 283 -16.03 12.45 7.48
N PHE A 284 -16.13 11.20 7.95
CA PHE A 284 -15.75 10.79 9.29
C PHE A 284 -14.28 11.07 9.56
N VAL A 285 -13.39 10.62 8.65
CA VAL A 285 -11.94 10.81 8.79
C VAL A 285 -11.55 12.30 8.75
N LYS A 286 -12.22 13.11 7.91
CA LYS A 286 -12.01 14.58 7.86
C LYS A 286 -12.41 15.31 9.14
N LYS A 287 -13.41 14.83 9.87
CA LYS A 287 -13.82 15.43 11.14
C LYS A 287 -12.79 15.27 12.27
N GLY A 288 -11.74 14.48 12.00
CA GLY A 288 -10.67 14.18 12.94
C GLY A 288 -10.95 12.92 13.76
N LEU A 289 -9.86 12.21 14.07
CA LEU A 289 -9.91 11.14 15.06
C LEU A 289 -10.30 11.75 16.39
N PRO A 290 -11.22 11.14 17.17
CA PRO A 290 -11.44 11.57 18.54
C PRO A 290 -10.08 11.57 19.24
N SER A 291 -9.73 12.70 19.85
CA SER A 291 -8.55 12.80 20.70
C SER A 291 -8.62 11.67 21.74
N ALA A 292 -7.59 10.84 21.75
CA ALA A 292 -7.44 9.78 22.74
C ALA A 292 -7.25 10.39 24.15
#